data_c0563d5bc09e5feafe016320e638f4dc
#
_entry.id   c0563d5bc09e5feafe016320e638f4dc
#
_cell.length_a   1.000
_cell.length_b   1.000
_cell.length_c   1.000
_cell.angle_alpha   90.00
_cell.angle_beta   90.00
_cell.angle_gamma   90.00
#
_symmetry.space_group_name_H-M   'P 1'
#
loop_
_entity.id
_entity.type
_entity.pdbx_description
1 polymer ?
#
loop_
_entity_poly.entity_id
_entity_poly.type
_entity_poly.pdbx_seq_one_letter_code
_entity_poly.pdbx_strand_id
1 'polypeptide(L)'
;MIFFNSSMPRSGSTLMQNILGQNKDVHVTPTDGFLELIYGARVNFTNNAEFKAQDSTQMLAAWRGFCREGMKGYCAGLSDKPHTCIKSRGIGEQFNWFKAFMGEDPKLIVMVRNLKSILASMEKLHRANPEQAQQIQNPSEMRGLTTDSRVQQWLSGPPVGLALQRLQQMKAQGTAAKCLVLRFEDLAKFPQAVMEKVYGYLGLPAVQHDFENVEQLTVEDDAVYGMAPGLHVVRQKVEWREPDYQEILGKGLCKLIDTNCAGYQEDFGYA
;
A
#
# COMPACT_ATOMS: atom_id res chain seq x y z
N MET A 1 15.51 -2.66 -12.19
CA MET A 1 14.03 -2.72 -12.40
C MET A 1 13.36 -1.90 -11.30
N ILE A 2 12.30 -1.18 -11.66
CA ILE A 2 11.44 -0.45 -10.69
C ILE A 2 10.12 -1.18 -10.61
N PHE A 3 9.69 -1.49 -9.40
CA PHE A 3 8.41 -2.15 -9.11
C PHE A 3 7.76 -1.54 -7.87
N PHE A 4 6.51 -1.89 -7.60
CA PHE A 4 5.69 -1.13 -6.66
C PHE A 4 4.97 -2.02 -5.66
N ASN A 5 4.70 -1.45 -4.49
CA ASN A 5 3.84 -2.03 -3.47
C ASN A 5 2.68 -1.06 -3.18
N SER A 6 1.46 -1.43 -3.61
CA SER A 6 0.24 -0.63 -3.42
C SER A 6 -0.79 -1.44 -2.63
N SER A 7 -0.69 -1.40 -1.33
CA SER A 7 -1.37 -2.32 -0.41
C SER A 7 -2.45 -1.61 0.41
N MET A 8 -3.36 -2.41 0.96
CA MET A 8 -4.31 -1.93 1.96
C MET A 8 -3.62 -1.45 3.24
N PRO A 9 -4.24 -0.54 4.00
CA PRO A 9 -3.73 -0.18 5.32
C PRO A 9 -3.68 -1.43 6.22
N ARG A 10 -2.69 -1.52 7.10
CA ARG A 10 -2.51 -2.61 8.08
C ARG A 10 -2.48 -4.03 7.48
N SER A 11 -2.16 -4.18 6.20
CA SER A 11 -2.06 -5.47 5.49
C SER A 11 -0.65 -6.06 5.45
N GLY A 12 0.31 -5.50 6.20
CA GLY A 12 1.69 -5.99 6.24
C GLY A 12 2.59 -5.46 5.12
N SER A 13 2.22 -4.35 4.46
CA SER A 13 3.05 -3.76 3.40
C SER A 13 4.44 -3.35 3.89
N THR A 14 4.57 -2.82 5.11
CA THR A 14 5.87 -2.48 5.70
C THR A 14 6.69 -3.73 5.96
N LEU A 15 6.07 -4.82 6.45
CA LEU A 15 6.75 -6.11 6.61
C LEU A 15 7.26 -6.64 5.27
N MET A 16 6.43 -6.61 4.22
CA MET A 16 6.83 -7.02 2.86
C MET A 16 8.03 -6.21 2.35
N GLN A 17 8.04 -4.87 2.57
CA GLN A 17 9.18 -4.03 2.19
C GLN A 17 10.46 -4.49 2.91
N ASN A 18 10.40 -4.71 4.22
CA ASN A 18 11.58 -5.09 5.00
C ASN A 18 12.08 -6.51 4.66
N ILE A 19 11.19 -7.45 4.35
CA ILE A 19 11.59 -8.77 3.82
C ILE A 19 12.28 -8.64 2.45
N LEU A 20 11.67 -7.89 1.51
CA LEU A 20 12.27 -7.64 0.19
C LEU A 20 13.64 -6.96 0.29
N GLY A 21 13.80 -6.04 1.24
CA GLY A 21 15.04 -5.31 1.45
C GLY A 21 16.21 -6.15 1.96
N GLN A 22 15.97 -7.38 2.47
CA GLN A 22 17.04 -8.34 2.78
C GLN A 22 17.79 -8.80 1.52
N ASN A 23 17.15 -8.68 0.34
CA ASN A 23 17.86 -8.89 -0.91
C ASN A 23 18.81 -7.70 -1.16
N LYS A 24 20.12 -7.98 -1.22
CA LYS A 24 21.17 -6.96 -1.42
C LYS A 24 20.98 -6.12 -2.70
N ASP A 25 20.31 -6.68 -3.70
CA ASP A 25 20.09 -6.05 -4.99
C ASP A 25 18.77 -5.25 -5.05
N VAL A 26 17.98 -5.24 -3.96
CA VAL A 26 16.69 -4.54 -3.88
C VAL A 26 16.77 -3.40 -2.88
N HIS A 27 16.53 -2.17 -3.32
CA HIS A 27 16.21 -1.04 -2.46
C HIS A 27 14.71 -1.00 -2.19
N VAL A 28 14.31 -0.72 -0.96
CA VAL A 28 12.91 -0.61 -0.55
C VAL A 28 12.67 0.76 0.07
N THR A 29 11.58 1.42 -0.33
CA THR A 29 11.23 2.69 0.27
C THR A 29 10.27 2.51 1.45
N PRO A 30 10.25 3.42 2.43
CA PRO A 30 9.09 3.62 3.31
C PRO A 30 7.86 4.04 2.47
N THR A 31 6.82 4.60 3.09
CA THR A 31 5.74 5.23 2.32
C THR A 31 6.31 6.40 1.53
N ASP A 32 6.17 6.32 0.21
CA ASP A 32 6.91 7.15 -0.73
C ASP A 32 6.02 8.18 -1.41
N GLY A 33 6.53 9.40 -1.56
CA GLY A 33 5.85 10.53 -2.21
C GLY A 33 6.07 10.63 -3.72
N PHE A 34 6.63 9.62 -4.37
CA PHE A 34 6.90 9.67 -5.81
C PHE A 34 5.63 9.90 -6.65
N LEU A 35 4.52 9.26 -6.28
CA LEU A 35 3.24 9.46 -6.97
C LEU A 35 2.80 10.92 -6.91
N GLU A 36 2.88 11.54 -5.74
CA GLU A 36 2.51 12.94 -5.50
C GLU A 36 3.44 13.89 -6.28
N LEU A 37 4.74 13.57 -6.34
CA LEU A 37 5.70 14.34 -7.11
C LEU A 37 5.34 14.39 -8.59
N ILE A 38 5.15 13.24 -9.24
CA ILE A 38 4.85 13.21 -10.68
C ILE A 38 3.43 13.67 -11.00
N TYR A 39 2.47 13.44 -10.10
CA TYR A 39 1.09 13.92 -10.25
C TYR A 39 1.03 15.45 -10.14
N GLY A 40 1.70 16.03 -9.14
CA GLY A 40 1.80 17.48 -8.98
C GLY A 40 2.48 18.15 -10.17
N ALA A 41 3.58 17.58 -10.65
CA ALA A 41 4.25 18.05 -11.85
C ALA A 41 3.33 17.98 -13.09
N ARG A 42 2.55 16.91 -13.26
CA ARG A 42 1.56 16.79 -14.34
C ARG A 42 0.52 17.90 -14.28
N VAL A 43 -0.12 18.08 -13.11
CA VAL A 43 -1.18 19.07 -12.95
C VAL A 43 -0.68 20.47 -13.27
N ASN A 44 0.51 20.82 -12.76
CA ASN A 44 1.11 22.13 -13.04
C ASN A 44 1.45 22.28 -14.52
N PHE A 45 2.09 21.29 -15.14
CA PHE A 45 2.52 21.32 -16.53
C PHE A 45 1.33 21.40 -17.50
N THR A 46 0.32 20.54 -17.36
CA THR A 46 -0.82 20.50 -18.29
C THR A 46 -1.77 21.69 -18.15
N ASN A 47 -1.67 22.45 -17.05
CA ASN A 47 -2.49 23.64 -16.82
C ASN A 47 -1.84 24.94 -17.29
N ASN A 48 -0.53 24.93 -17.59
CA ASN A 48 0.14 26.16 -18.03
C ASN A 48 -0.20 26.56 -19.48
N ALA A 49 0.06 27.80 -19.80
CA ALA A 49 -0.25 28.36 -21.11
C ALA A 49 0.62 27.76 -22.22
N GLU A 50 1.87 27.48 -21.92
CA GLU A 50 2.85 26.94 -22.85
C GLU A 50 2.45 25.53 -23.30
N PHE A 51 1.97 24.67 -22.40
CA PHE A 51 1.41 23.36 -22.77
C PHE A 51 0.20 23.49 -23.68
N LYS A 52 -0.73 24.40 -23.34
CA LYS A 52 -2.00 24.58 -24.07
C LYS A 52 -1.80 25.24 -25.44
N ALA A 53 -0.74 26.02 -25.62
CA ALA A 53 -0.43 26.70 -26.86
C ALA A 53 0.29 25.82 -27.90
N GLN A 54 0.76 24.63 -27.51
CA GLN A 54 1.53 23.73 -28.37
C GLN A 54 0.72 22.50 -28.81
N ASP A 55 1.26 21.70 -29.71
CA ASP A 55 0.65 20.44 -30.12
C ASP A 55 0.53 19.49 -28.92
N SER A 56 -0.70 19.12 -28.57
CA SER A 56 -1.00 18.33 -27.39
C SER A 56 -0.41 16.92 -27.46
N THR A 57 -0.28 16.34 -28.67
CA THR A 57 0.30 14.99 -28.86
C THR A 57 1.79 15.02 -28.58
N GLN A 58 2.48 16.03 -29.09
CA GLN A 58 3.91 16.21 -28.84
C GLN A 58 4.19 16.51 -27.37
N MET A 59 3.39 17.40 -26.76
CA MET A 59 3.54 17.75 -25.34
C MET A 59 3.27 16.56 -24.39
N LEU A 60 2.29 15.72 -24.71
CA LEU A 60 2.03 14.50 -23.95
C LEU A 60 3.14 13.47 -24.11
N ALA A 61 3.75 13.37 -25.31
CA ALA A 61 4.91 12.50 -25.54
C ALA A 61 6.14 12.98 -24.73
N ALA A 62 6.41 14.30 -24.73
CA ALA A 62 7.45 14.90 -23.91
C ALA A 62 7.23 14.66 -22.42
N TRP A 63 5.98 14.84 -21.93
CA TRP A 63 5.60 14.56 -20.55
C TRP A 63 5.84 13.08 -20.16
N ARG A 64 5.47 12.13 -21.02
CA ARG A 64 5.72 10.70 -20.78
C ARG A 64 7.20 10.40 -20.68
N GLY A 65 8.01 10.99 -21.56
CA GLY A 65 9.47 10.90 -21.52
C GLY A 65 10.03 11.42 -20.20
N PHE A 66 9.59 12.61 -19.77
CA PHE A 66 9.96 13.19 -18.48
C PHE A 66 9.61 12.27 -17.29
N CYS A 67 8.37 11.74 -17.24
CA CYS A 67 7.96 10.82 -16.16
C CYS A 67 8.82 9.57 -16.12
N ARG A 68 9.10 8.96 -17.28
CA ARG A 68 9.91 7.74 -17.40
C ARG A 68 11.33 7.94 -16.91
N GLU A 69 12.01 8.96 -17.41
CA GLU A 69 13.40 9.22 -17.05
C GLU A 69 13.50 9.84 -15.63
N GLY A 70 12.53 10.66 -15.24
CA GLY A 70 12.43 11.20 -13.89
C GLY A 70 12.27 10.09 -12.84
N MET A 71 11.47 9.07 -13.12
CA MET A 71 11.33 7.89 -12.23
C MET A 71 12.66 7.14 -12.09
N LYS A 72 13.40 6.94 -13.18
CA LYS A 72 14.72 6.30 -13.12
C LYS A 72 15.71 7.14 -12.31
N GLY A 73 15.74 8.46 -12.57
CA GLY A 73 16.59 9.40 -11.84
C GLY A 73 16.25 9.46 -10.35
N TYR A 74 14.95 9.44 -10.01
CA TYR A 74 14.49 9.38 -8.63
C TYR A 74 15.03 8.13 -7.91
N CYS A 75 14.85 6.95 -8.50
CA CYS A 75 15.34 5.70 -7.92
C CYS A 75 16.88 5.66 -7.82
N ALA A 76 17.59 6.17 -8.82
CA ALA A 76 19.05 6.26 -8.79
C ALA A 76 19.56 7.24 -7.70
N GLY A 77 18.79 8.28 -7.40
CA GLY A 77 19.08 9.18 -6.29
C GLY A 77 18.86 8.56 -4.90
N LEU A 78 18.01 7.53 -4.80
CA LEU A 78 17.76 6.82 -3.55
C LEU A 78 18.82 5.74 -3.28
N SER A 79 19.32 5.05 -4.31
CA SER A 79 20.21 3.90 -4.12
C SER A 79 20.87 3.49 -5.42
N ASP A 80 22.10 2.94 -5.31
CA ASP A 80 22.84 2.31 -6.41
C ASP A 80 22.40 0.88 -6.71
N LYS A 81 21.43 0.34 -5.94
CA LYS A 81 20.94 -1.03 -6.13
C LYS A 81 20.19 -1.17 -7.45
N PRO A 82 20.34 -2.31 -8.18
CA PRO A 82 19.75 -2.49 -9.51
C PRO A 82 18.21 -2.54 -9.53
N HIS A 83 17.59 -2.75 -8.37
CA HIS A 83 16.13 -2.84 -8.25
C HIS A 83 15.63 -1.94 -7.14
N THR A 84 14.47 -1.27 -7.36
CA THR A 84 13.80 -0.43 -6.36
C THR A 84 12.34 -0.80 -6.25
N CYS A 85 11.89 -1.06 -5.03
CA CYS A 85 10.48 -1.24 -4.69
C CYS A 85 9.93 0.03 -4.05
N ILE A 86 9.09 0.77 -4.76
CA ILE A 86 8.43 1.98 -4.26
C ILE A 86 7.10 1.59 -3.60
N LYS A 87 6.92 1.96 -2.34
CA LYS A 87 5.67 1.74 -1.60
C LYS A 87 4.79 2.98 -1.67
N SER A 88 3.67 2.91 -2.41
CA SER A 88 2.65 3.97 -2.43
C SER A 88 1.27 3.39 -2.69
N ARG A 89 0.29 3.72 -1.84
CA ARG A 89 -1.07 3.17 -1.91
C ARG A 89 -1.86 3.60 -3.15
N GLY A 90 -1.49 4.70 -3.79
CA GLY A 90 -2.20 5.25 -4.94
C GLY A 90 -1.78 4.66 -6.29
N ILE A 91 -0.64 3.97 -6.37
CA ILE A 91 -0.11 3.49 -7.66
C ILE A 91 -1.04 2.46 -8.31
N GLY A 92 -1.68 1.60 -7.54
CA GLY A 92 -2.63 0.62 -8.08
C GLY A 92 -3.77 1.25 -8.87
N GLU A 93 -4.37 2.32 -8.34
CA GLU A 93 -5.40 3.11 -9.02
C GLU A 93 -4.87 3.77 -10.30
N GLN A 94 -3.59 4.18 -10.30
CA GLN A 94 -2.93 4.86 -11.41
C GLN A 94 -2.21 3.90 -12.37
N PHE A 95 -2.48 2.59 -12.31
CA PHE A 95 -1.81 1.55 -13.09
C PHE A 95 -1.69 1.90 -14.58
N ASN A 96 -2.78 2.28 -15.23
CA ASN A 96 -2.80 2.61 -16.66
C ASN A 96 -2.00 3.88 -16.97
N TRP A 97 -1.94 4.83 -16.06
CA TRP A 97 -1.11 6.01 -16.21
C TRP A 97 0.38 5.66 -16.11
N PHE A 98 0.78 4.84 -15.14
CA PHE A 98 2.15 4.31 -15.06
C PHE A 98 2.53 3.53 -16.31
N LYS A 99 1.66 2.63 -16.78
CA LYS A 99 1.85 1.90 -18.04
C LYS A 99 2.11 2.86 -19.21
N ALA A 100 1.38 3.96 -19.30
CA ALA A 100 1.49 4.90 -20.43
C ALA A 100 2.86 5.57 -20.53
N PHE A 101 3.54 5.85 -19.41
CA PHE A 101 4.87 6.45 -19.46
C PHE A 101 6.01 5.43 -19.31
N MET A 102 5.79 4.30 -18.66
CA MET A 102 6.78 3.21 -18.59
C MET A 102 6.92 2.49 -19.91
N GLY A 103 5.84 2.40 -20.71
CA GLY A 103 5.80 1.63 -21.96
C GLY A 103 5.50 0.14 -21.75
N GLU A 104 5.33 -0.30 -20.51
CA GLU A 104 5.04 -1.68 -20.12
C GLU A 104 4.09 -1.71 -18.92
N ASP A 105 3.51 -2.86 -18.63
CA ASP A 105 2.69 -3.04 -17.43
C ASP A 105 3.58 -2.93 -16.17
N PRO A 106 3.28 -2.02 -15.23
CA PRO A 106 4.06 -1.90 -14.01
C PRO A 106 3.95 -3.18 -13.18
N LYS A 107 5.07 -3.66 -12.66
CA LYS A 107 5.08 -4.76 -11.68
C LYS A 107 4.59 -4.26 -10.35
N LEU A 108 3.42 -4.72 -9.91
CA LEU A 108 2.72 -4.21 -8.73
C LEU A 108 2.34 -5.35 -7.77
N ILE A 109 2.83 -5.25 -6.55
CA ILE A 109 2.46 -6.12 -5.43
C ILE A 109 1.34 -5.42 -4.65
N VAL A 110 0.26 -6.14 -4.37
CA VAL A 110 -0.89 -5.66 -3.61
C VAL A 110 -1.13 -6.57 -2.41
N MET A 111 -0.82 -6.09 -1.22
CA MET A 111 -1.11 -6.82 0.01
C MET A 111 -2.55 -6.55 0.44
N VAL A 112 -3.31 -7.61 0.66
CA VAL A 112 -4.65 -7.60 1.25
C VAL A 112 -4.66 -8.32 2.61
N ARG A 113 -5.66 -8.08 3.42
CA ARG A 113 -5.83 -8.71 4.73
C ARG A 113 -7.31 -8.75 5.09
N ASN A 114 -7.72 -9.71 5.93
CA ASN A 114 -9.07 -9.75 6.47
C ASN A 114 -9.47 -8.39 7.06
N LEU A 115 -10.60 -7.83 6.60
CA LEU A 115 -11.04 -6.47 6.99
C LEU A 115 -11.30 -6.35 8.49
N LYS A 116 -11.83 -7.38 9.12
CA LYS A 116 -12.03 -7.40 10.58
C LYS A 116 -10.70 -7.27 11.31
N SER A 117 -9.65 -7.94 10.82
CA SER A 117 -8.30 -7.83 11.39
C SER A 117 -7.65 -6.47 11.15
N ILE A 118 -7.89 -5.84 9.99
CA ILE A 118 -7.46 -4.46 9.71
C ILE A 118 -8.11 -3.51 10.71
N LEU A 119 -9.44 -3.54 10.81
CA LEU A 119 -10.23 -2.63 11.64
C LEU A 119 -9.95 -2.84 13.14
N ALA A 120 -9.81 -4.08 13.58
CA ALA A 120 -9.38 -4.37 14.95
C ALA A 120 -7.98 -3.84 15.26
N SER A 121 -7.04 -3.96 14.31
CA SER A 121 -5.71 -3.37 14.45
C SER A 121 -5.76 -1.84 14.57
N MET A 122 -6.64 -1.18 13.81
CA MET A 122 -6.83 0.27 13.90
C MET A 122 -7.47 0.68 15.22
N GLU A 123 -8.49 -0.05 15.67
CA GLU A 123 -9.15 0.20 16.96
C GLU A 123 -8.19 0.02 18.13
N LYS A 124 -7.32 -1.01 18.13
CA LYS A 124 -6.27 -1.17 19.14
C LYS A 124 -5.34 0.04 19.20
N LEU A 125 -4.90 0.52 18.03
CA LEU A 125 -4.04 1.72 17.96
C LEU A 125 -4.74 2.95 18.52
N HIS A 126 -6.02 3.14 18.18
CA HIS A 126 -6.82 4.24 18.72
C HIS A 126 -6.96 4.14 20.24
N ARG A 127 -7.28 2.96 20.78
CA ARG A 127 -7.41 2.76 22.24
C ARG A 127 -6.10 3.00 22.98
N ALA A 128 -4.97 2.61 22.38
CA ALA A 128 -3.65 2.85 22.96
C ALA A 128 -3.20 4.32 22.90
N ASN A 129 -3.72 5.09 21.94
CA ASN A 129 -3.31 6.47 21.68
C ASN A 129 -4.52 7.35 21.31
N PRO A 130 -5.46 7.57 22.24
CA PRO A 130 -6.71 8.26 21.94
C PRO A 130 -6.51 9.75 21.62
N GLU A 131 -5.38 10.32 22.01
CA GLU A 131 -5.02 11.72 21.76
C GLU A 131 -4.47 11.96 20.36
N GLN A 132 -4.01 10.93 19.67
CA GLN A 132 -3.41 11.05 18.35
C GLN A 132 -4.41 10.71 17.26
N ALA A 133 -4.55 11.62 16.30
CA ALA A 133 -5.32 11.35 15.09
C ALA A 133 -4.71 10.19 14.33
N GLN A 134 -5.56 9.33 13.82
CA GLN A 134 -5.14 8.38 12.82
C GLN A 134 -5.33 9.02 11.44
N GLN A 135 -4.33 9.72 11.00
CA GLN A 135 -4.03 10.23 9.65
C GLN A 135 -4.98 11.22 8.97
N ILE A 136 -6.28 11.32 9.25
CA ILE A 136 -7.14 12.06 8.30
C ILE A 136 -8.33 12.74 8.98
N GLN A 137 -8.52 12.53 10.28
CA GLN A 137 -9.65 13.09 10.99
C GLN A 137 -9.19 13.87 12.21
N ASN A 138 -9.87 14.95 12.48
CA ASN A 138 -9.64 15.75 13.67
C ASN A 138 -9.68 14.85 14.93
N PRO A 139 -8.60 14.77 15.74
CA PRO A 139 -8.55 13.92 16.93
C PRO A 139 -9.73 14.15 17.86
N SER A 140 -10.21 15.41 17.96
CA SER A 140 -11.35 15.77 18.78
C SER A 140 -12.66 15.13 18.31
N GLU A 141 -12.83 14.87 17.03
CA GLU A 141 -14.01 14.22 16.45
C GLU A 141 -14.04 12.71 16.74
N MET A 142 -12.87 12.07 16.80
CA MET A 142 -12.76 10.62 17.06
C MET A 142 -12.95 10.24 18.53
N ARG A 143 -12.64 11.16 19.47
CA ARG A 143 -12.66 10.87 20.91
C ARG A 143 -14.04 10.49 21.46
N GLY A 144 -15.07 11.13 20.95
CA GLY A 144 -16.44 10.89 21.41
C GLY A 144 -17.16 9.73 20.72
N LEU A 145 -16.52 9.09 19.74
CA LEU A 145 -17.17 8.05 18.96
C LEU A 145 -17.10 6.68 19.63
N THR A 146 -18.16 5.90 19.46
CA THR A 146 -18.14 4.47 19.78
C THR A 146 -17.24 3.70 18.81
N THR A 147 -16.85 2.49 19.17
CA THR A 147 -16.10 1.59 18.26
C THR A 147 -16.85 1.41 16.94
N ASP A 148 -18.17 1.21 16.98
CA ASP A 148 -19.00 1.05 15.78
C ASP A 148 -18.95 2.28 14.87
N SER A 149 -19.06 3.47 15.45
CA SER A 149 -19.01 4.73 14.69
C SER A 149 -17.62 4.94 14.05
N ARG A 150 -16.53 4.64 14.75
CA ARG A 150 -15.17 4.72 14.19
C ARG A 150 -14.98 3.75 13.04
N VAL A 151 -15.40 2.50 13.21
CA VAL A 151 -15.30 1.48 12.16
C VAL A 151 -16.10 1.87 10.93
N GLN A 152 -17.31 2.40 11.10
CA GLN A 152 -18.10 2.90 9.96
C GLN A 152 -17.41 4.06 9.23
N GLN A 153 -16.81 5.00 9.96
CA GLN A 153 -16.02 6.08 9.34
C GLN A 153 -14.83 5.55 8.54
N TRP A 154 -14.07 4.60 9.10
CA TRP A 154 -12.94 4.00 8.39
C TRP A 154 -13.35 3.19 7.16
N LEU A 155 -14.52 2.57 7.18
CA LEU A 155 -15.06 1.82 6.04
C LEU A 155 -15.63 2.74 4.95
N SER A 156 -16.22 3.87 5.31
CA SER A 156 -16.81 4.82 4.36
C SER A 156 -15.81 5.84 3.79
N GLY A 157 -14.69 6.04 4.49
CA GLY A 157 -13.66 7.03 4.14
C GLY A 157 -12.24 6.49 4.26
N PRO A 158 -11.24 7.39 4.18
CA PRO A 158 -9.85 7.00 4.43
C PRO A 158 -9.68 6.47 5.87
N PRO A 159 -8.75 5.52 6.09
CA PRO A 159 -7.87 4.92 5.08
C PRO A 159 -8.43 3.66 4.41
N VAL A 160 -9.44 2.98 5.01
CA VAL A 160 -9.92 1.67 4.56
C VAL A 160 -10.87 1.80 3.36
N GLY A 161 -11.90 2.66 3.47
CA GLY A 161 -12.87 2.88 2.39
C GLY A 161 -12.21 3.36 1.11
N LEU A 162 -11.24 4.28 1.19
CA LEU A 162 -10.45 4.70 0.05
C LEU A 162 -9.64 3.55 -0.56
N ALA A 163 -9.06 2.68 0.26
CA ALA A 163 -8.32 1.53 -0.23
C ALA A 163 -9.24 0.49 -0.90
N LEU A 164 -10.44 0.26 -0.35
CA LEU A 164 -11.46 -0.58 -0.99
C LEU A 164 -11.91 -0.01 -2.33
N GLN A 165 -12.17 1.29 -2.41
CA GLN A 165 -12.52 1.98 -3.65
C GLN A 165 -11.42 1.80 -4.72
N ARG A 166 -10.15 1.95 -4.36
CA ARG A 166 -9.02 1.74 -5.26
C ARG A 166 -8.95 0.31 -5.78
N LEU A 167 -9.15 -0.70 -4.93
CA LEU A 167 -9.21 -2.10 -5.35
C LEU A 167 -10.39 -2.36 -6.30
N GLN A 168 -11.57 -1.81 -6.01
CA GLN A 168 -12.73 -1.90 -6.90
C GLN A 168 -12.47 -1.26 -8.26
N GLN A 169 -11.81 -0.10 -8.28
CA GLN A 169 -11.42 0.57 -9.51
C GLN A 169 -10.41 -0.27 -10.31
N MET A 170 -9.39 -0.84 -9.67
CA MET A 170 -8.45 -1.76 -10.31
C MET A 170 -9.16 -2.99 -10.92
N LYS A 171 -10.14 -3.54 -10.20
CA LYS A 171 -10.97 -4.65 -10.70
C LYS A 171 -11.80 -4.22 -11.93
N ALA A 172 -12.50 -3.09 -11.84
CA ALA A 172 -13.32 -2.55 -12.94
C ALA A 172 -12.49 -2.24 -14.19
N GLN A 173 -11.25 -1.81 -14.03
CA GLN A 173 -10.31 -1.53 -15.12
C GLN A 173 -9.60 -2.79 -15.65
N GLY A 174 -9.80 -3.97 -15.06
CA GLY A 174 -9.09 -5.20 -15.39
C GLY A 174 -7.59 -5.19 -15.01
N THR A 175 -7.13 -4.18 -14.28
CA THR A 175 -5.71 -4.06 -13.90
C THR A 175 -5.33 -4.93 -12.72
N ALA A 176 -6.29 -5.29 -11.86
CA ALA A 176 -6.06 -6.19 -10.73
C ALA A 176 -5.50 -7.56 -11.17
N ALA A 177 -5.96 -8.10 -12.31
CA ALA A 177 -5.49 -9.38 -12.85
C ALA A 177 -4.01 -9.35 -13.34
N LYS A 178 -3.42 -8.16 -13.48
CA LYS A 178 -2.02 -7.95 -13.88
C LYS A 178 -1.09 -7.77 -12.69
N CYS A 179 -1.64 -7.63 -11.49
CA CYS A 179 -0.92 -7.42 -10.24
C CYS A 179 -0.73 -8.75 -9.50
N LEU A 180 0.29 -8.81 -8.66
CA LEU A 180 0.43 -9.90 -7.69
C LEU A 180 -0.31 -9.52 -6.42
N VAL A 181 -1.49 -10.10 -6.23
CA VAL A 181 -2.26 -9.94 -4.99
C VAL A 181 -1.85 -11.01 -3.99
N LEU A 182 -1.51 -10.59 -2.77
CA LEU A 182 -1.02 -11.44 -1.69
C LEU A 182 -1.81 -11.18 -0.42
N ARG A 183 -2.20 -12.24 0.27
CA ARG A 183 -2.84 -12.16 1.58
C ARG A 183 -1.77 -12.07 2.67
N PHE A 184 -1.98 -11.16 3.62
CA PHE A 184 -1.11 -11.08 4.80
C PHE A 184 -1.04 -12.40 5.57
N GLU A 185 -2.16 -13.09 5.66
CA GLU A 185 -2.30 -14.39 6.33
C GLU A 185 -1.40 -15.46 5.72
N ASP A 186 -1.29 -15.46 4.38
CA ASP A 186 -0.41 -16.40 3.66
C ASP A 186 1.07 -16.06 3.90
N LEU A 187 1.42 -14.75 3.87
CA LEU A 187 2.78 -14.30 4.21
C LEU A 187 3.16 -14.70 5.64
N ALA A 188 2.24 -14.56 6.59
CA ALA A 188 2.51 -14.88 7.99
C ALA A 188 2.62 -16.39 8.27
N LYS A 189 1.90 -17.23 7.49
CA LYS A 189 1.91 -18.70 7.65
C LYS A 189 2.98 -19.39 6.81
N PHE A 190 3.22 -18.90 5.59
CA PHE A 190 4.04 -19.53 4.57
C PHE A 190 4.98 -18.53 3.90
N PRO A 191 5.83 -17.80 4.69
CA PRO A 191 6.59 -16.67 4.16
C PRO A 191 7.52 -17.05 3.00
N GLN A 192 8.18 -18.19 3.06
CA GLN A 192 9.08 -18.66 1.99
C GLN A 192 8.30 -18.86 0.67
N ALA A 193 7.17 -19.55 0.70
CA ALA A 193 6.37 -19.82 -0.49
C ALA A 193 5.78 -18.53 -1.09
N VAL A 194 5.44 -17.55 -0.25
CA VAL A 194 4.97 -16.23 -0.71
C VAL A 194 6.12 -15.47 -1.38
N MET A 195 7.31 -15.49 -0.82
CA MET A 195 8.48 -14.82 -1.43
C MET A 195 8.89 -15.47 -2.75
N GLU A 196 8.81 -16.78 -2.89
CA GLU A 196 9.01 -17.48 -4.17
C GLU A 196 8.02 -16.99 -5.24
N LYS A 197 6.73 -16.82 -4.90
CA LYS A 197 5.74 -16.23 -5.81
C LYS A 197 6.09 -14.79 -6.18
N VAL A 198 6.58 -13.99 -5.23
CA VAL A 198 7.01 -12.62 -5.47
C VAL A 198 8.15 -12.58 -6.48
N TYR A 199 9.21 -13.35 -6.26
CA TYR A 199 10.35 -13.41 -7.18
C TYR A 199 9.97 -13.94 -8.56
N GLY A 200 9.13 -14.98 -8.63
CA GLY A 200 8.60 -15.49 -9.88
C GLY A 200 7.79 -14.44 -10.66
N TYR A 201 6.93 -13.67 -9.98
CA TYR A 201 6.19 -12.57 -10.59
C TYR A 201 7.09 -11.44 -11.08
N LEU A 202 8.11 -11.08 -10.31
CA LEU A 202 9.07 -10.05 -10.67
C LEU A 202 10.05 -10.52 -11.79
N GLY A 203 10.22 -11.81 -11.98
CA GLY A 203 11.23 -12.38 -12.88
C GLY A 203 12.65 -12.23 -12.33
N LEU A 204 12.79 -12.21 -11.00
CA LEU A 204 14.06 -12.10 -10.30
C LEU A 204 14.49 -13.44 -9.70
N PRO A 205 15.78 -13.71 -9.54
CA PRO A 205 16.26 -14.86 -8.77
C PRO A 205 15.78 -14.77 -7.32
N ALA A 206 15.22 -15.87 -6.82
CA ALA A 206 14.85 -15.97 -5.40
C ALA A 206 16.11 -15.98 -4.54
N VAL A 207 16.02 -15.34 -3.37
CA VAL A 207 17.06 -15.33 -2.35
C VAL A 207 16.53 -15.94 -1.05
N GLN A 208 17.42 -16.38 -0.18
CA GLN A 208 17.06 -16.80 1.17
C GLN A 208 16.74 -15.56 2.01
N HIS A 209 15.66 -15.66 2.78
CA HIS A 209 15.24 -14.62 3.72
C HIS A 209 15.31 -15.16 5.17
N ASP A 210 15.68 -14.28 6.08
CA ASP A 210 15.56 -14.54 7.52
C ASP A 210 14.18 -14.04 7.98
N PHE A 211 13.29 -14.98 8.25
CA PHE A 211 11.93 -14.67 8.76
C PHE A 211 11.87 -14.68 10.30
N GLU A 212 12.92 -15.13 10.96
CA GLU A 212 13.02 -15.08 12.43
C GLU A 212 13.56 -13.74 12.92
N ASN A 213 14.30 -13.01 12.05
CA ASN A 213 14.90 -11.73 12.42
C ASN A 213 14.82 -10.72 11.26
N VAL A 214 13.62 -10.22 10.98
CA VAL A 214 13.40 -9.18 9.98
C VAL A 214 13.84 -7.83 10.53
N GLU A 215 14.91 -7.29 9.97
CA GLU A 215 15.42 -5.97 10.34
C GLU A 215 14.49 -4.85 9.84
N GLN A 216 14.44 -3.73 10.57
CA GLN A 216 13.74 -2.52 10.20
C GLN A 216 14.60 -1.69 9.23
N LEU A 217 14.41 -1.88 7.92
CA LEU A 217 15.16 -1.17 6.88
C LEU A 217 14.45 0.11 6.42
N THR A 218 13.11 0.14 6.50
CA THR A 218 12.31 1.30 6.16
C THR A 218 11.99 2.12 7.41
N VAL A 219 12.41 3.37 7.46
CA VAL A 219 12.18 4.28 8.60
C VAL A 219 11.21 5.38 8.18
N GLU A 220 10.14 5.54 8.94
CA GLU A 220 9.15 6.61 8.78
C GLU A 220 8.93 7.31 10.13
N ASP A 221 8.86 8.64 10.12
CA ASP A 221 8.42 9.39 11.29
C ASP A 221 6.89 9.46 11.30
N ASP A 222 6.26 8.60 12.07
CA ASP A 222 4.80 8.52 12.18
C ASP A 222 4.17 9.82 12.69
N ALA A 223 4.91 10.65 13.43
CA ALA A 223 4.41 11.92 13.95
C ALA A 223 4.14 12.95 12.84
N VAL A 224 4.88 12.91 11.74
CA VAL A 224 4.64 13.78 10.56
C VAL A 224 3.26 13.51 9.96
N TYR A 225 2.76 12.28 10.08
CA TYR A 225 1.41 11.92 9.64
C TYR A 225 0.34 12.16 10.71
N GLY A 226 0.69 12.73 11.86
CA GLY A 226 -0.21 12.87 13.01
C GLY A 226 -0.59 11.54 13.66
N MET A 227 0.24 10.52 13.50
CA MET A 227 -0.01 9.16 13.99
C MET A 227 0.79 8.81 15.24
N ALA A 228 0.33 7.78 15.95
CA ALA A 228 1.07 7.23 17.07
C ALA A 228 2.43 6.66 16.63
N PRO A 229 3.51 6.88 17.40
CA PRO A 229 4.80 6.26 17.13
C PRO A 229 4.70 4.73 17.03
N GLY A 230 5.44 4.15 16.09
CA GLY A 230 5.51 2.71 15.93
C GLY A 230 4.44 2.09 15.03
N LEU A 231 3.65 2.90 14.32
CA LEU A 231 2.67 2.40 13.34
C LEU A 231 3.35 1.58 12.23
N HIS A 232 4.52 2.03 11.77
CA HIS A 232 5.30 1.39 10.72
C HIS A 232 6.45 0.52 11.23
N VAL A 233 6.52 0.25 12.52
CA VAL A 233 7.48 -0.70 13.09
C VAL A 233 7.06 -2.12 12.75
N VAL A 234 8.00 -2.92 12.22
CA VAL A 234 7.79 -4.33 11.95
C VAL A 234 8.15 -5.18 13.16
N ARG A 235 7.49 -6.32 13.30
CA ARG A 235 7.94 -7.35 14.22
C ARG A 235 9.12 -8.08 13.60
N GLN A 236 10.13 -8.39 14.38
CA GLN A 236 11.30 -9.11 13.90
C GLN A 236 10.95 -10.49 13.36
N LYS A 237 10.06 -11.22 14.04
CA LYS A 237 9.64 -12.55 13.62
C LYS A 237 8.37 -12.50 12.75
N VAL A 238 8.43 -13.16 11.60
CA VAL A 238 7.27 -13.43 10.75
C VAL A 238 6.57 -14.67 11.27
N GLU A 239 5.40 -14.46 11.88
CA GLU A 239 4.63 -15.55 12.46
C GLU A 239 3.13 -15.28 12.33
N TRP A 240 2.36 -16.34 12.14
CA TRP A 240 0.93 -16.27 12.23
C TRP A 240 0.50 -16.15 13.70
N ARG A 241 -0.42 -15.25 13.97
CA ARG A 241 -1.13 -15.14 15.24
C ARG A 241 -2.61 -15.17 14.98
N GLU A 242 -3.34 -15.93 15.77
CA GLU A 242 -4.80 -15.96 15.68
C GLU A 242 -5.37 -14.56 15.85
N PRO A 243 -6.30 -14.15 14.98
CA PRO A 243 -6.88 -12.82 15.05
C PRO A 243 -7.88 -12.70 16.21
N ASP A 244 -7.73 -11.65 16.97
CA ASP A 244 -8.59 -11.31 18.12
C ASP A 244 -9.68 -10.28 17.80
N TYR A 245 -10.05 -10.16 16.52
CA TYR A 245 -10.98 -9.12 16.07
C TYR A 245 -12.36 -9.23 16.73
N GLN A 246 -12.84 -10.42 17.12
CA GLN A 246 -14.12 -10.57 17.80
C GLN A 246 -14.12 -9.97 19.21
N GLU A 247 -12.99 -10.06 19.93
CA GLU A 247 -12.84 -9.43 21.26
C GLU A 247 -12.81 -7.91 21.14
N ILE A 248 -12.19 -7.38 20.09
CA ILE A 248 -12.01 -5.95 19.88
C ILE A 248 -13.27 -5.28 19.32
N LEU A 249 -13.89 -5.88 18.31
CA LEU A 249 -15.00 -5.30 17.55
C LEU A 249 -16.38 -5.80 18.03
N GLY A 250 -16.44 -6.98 18.65
CA GLY A 250 -17.69 -7.65 18.99
C GLY A 250 -18.32 -8.39 17.80
N LYS A 251 -19.16 -9.39 18.11
CA LYS A 251 -19.80 -10.26 17.09
C LYS A 251 -20.72 -9.50 16.12
N GLY A 252 -21.47 -8.50 16.65
CA GLY A 252 -22.41 -7.71 15.84
C GLY A 252 -21.71 -6.91 14.75
N LEU A 253 -20.64 -6.21 15.11
CA LEU A 253 -19.87 -5.40 14.17
C LEU A 253 -19.10 -6.28 13.16
N CYS A 254 -18.57 -7.43 13.58
CA CYS A 254 -17.96 -8.40 12.66
C CYS A 254 -18.94 -8.86 11.59
N LYS A 255 -20.19 -9.19 11.97
CA LYS A 255 -21.26 -9.58 11.03
C LYS A 255 -21.62 -8.44 10.06
N LEU A 256 -21.68 -7.22 10.55
CA LEU A 256 -21.96 -6.04 9.73
C LEU A 256 -20.86 -5.81 8.69
N ILE A 257 -19.59 -5.97 9.08
CA ILE A 257 -18.44 -5.89 8.16
C ILE A 257 -18.54 -6.97 7.08
N ASP A 258 -18.82 -8.21 7.45
CA ASP A 258 -18.97 -9.31 6.50
C ASP A 258 -20.10 -9.04 5.50
N THR A 259 -21.23 -8.53 5.95
CA THR A 259 -22.37 -8.21 5.08
C THR A 259 -22.05 -7.03 4.15
N ASN A 260 -21.52 -5.93 4.68
CA ASN A 260 -21.30 -4.71 3.90
C ASN A 260 -20.12 -4.83 2.92
N CYS A 261 -19.19 -5.75 3.19
CA CYS A 261 -17.99 -5.96 2.40
C CYS A 261 -17.93 -7.37 1.79
N ALA A 262 -19.08 -8.00 1.53
CA ALA A 262 -19.16 -9.37 1.01
C ALA A 262 -18.33 -9.54 -0.26
N GLY A 263 -18.39 -8.61 -1.21
CA GLY A 263 -17.61 -8.68 -2.44
C GLY A 263 -16.10 -8.69 -2.21
N TYR A 264 -15.59 -7.97 -1.21
CA TYR A 264 -14.18 -8.06 -0.83
C TYR A 264 -13.84 -9.42 -0.22
N GLN A 265 -14.72 -9.94 0.64
CA GLN A 265 -14.54 -11.25 1.28
C GLN A 265 -14.47 -12.37 0.25
N GLU A 266 -15.37 -12.33 -0.75
CA GLU A 266 -15.40 -13.29 -1.85
C GLU A 266 -14.16 -13.16 -2.76
N ASP A 267 -13.83 -11.94 -3.18
CA ASP A 267 -12.70 -11.67 -4.10
C ASP A 267 -11.35 -12.18 -3.58
N PHE A 268 -11.16 -12.13 -2.25
CA PHE A 268 -9.88 -12.47 -1.62
C PHE A 268 -9.93 -13.71 -0.72
N GLY A 269 -11.03 -14.47 -0.75
CA GLY A 269 -11.16 -15.74 -0.02
C GLY A 269 -11.21 -15.59 1.49
N TYR A 270 -11.95 -14.59 1.98
CA TYR A 270 -12.24 -14.37 3.40
C TYR A 270 -13.69 -14.70 3.79
N ALA A 271 -14.51 -15.12 2.81
CA ALA A 271 -15.88 -15.56 3.02
C ALA A 271 -15.93 -16.94 3.67
#